data_e2079d82999ca10b8bc31bfebd1181a1
#
_entry.id   e2079d82999ca10b8bc31bfebd1181a1
#
_cell.length_a   1.000
_cell.length_b   1.000
_cell.length_c   1.000
_cell.angle_alpha   90.00
_cell.angle_beta   90.00
_cell.angle_gamma   90.00
#
_symmetry.space_group_name_H-M   'P 1'
#
loop_
_entity.id
_entity.type
_entity.pdbx_description
1 polymer ?
#
loop_
_entity_poly.entity_id
_entity_poly.type
_entity_poly.pdbx_seq_one_letter_code
_entity_poly.pdbx_strand_id
1 'polypeptide(L)'
;MAENIVVFEIPYACPQSQPDHDLMLALATVFNREQEHLGTAALSEATPEEFSACLNPSPDSVVKHRIFVALKASALAEDASGVDPTTGAASKAPKLGVADDASRDRSTASNASANSNTAPVLPHEVRVRDVVGYASLMYWDQPEAKQGYLSVFTDVDYRRQGIGSALHEAAANRARTLGLSIVEGWVVAISDRITPPQREAAVHLPNGDSFPMVPELAATMSWGYELGNVEYMNALHFPMTEDAIAILTARAAEMPSNFQVYSWLDADYPPELADPAKFMESFLRLRSYANEEIPAGELSVENHSHTLASWEALVERDVRAGKQLLNAAICDESGQVVALSTAQRQARPEGVFHQDTTLVAPSARGQKLGWALKAALHKLIVSTCDQPRAILTWNAVSNKSMLHINESIGFHPFLLEGVVQLRL
;
A
#
# COMPACT_ATOMS: atom_id res chain seq x y z
N MET A 1 -30.87 3.30 -16.27
CA MET A 1 -30.75 4.51 -15.45
C MET A 1 -29.53 4.29 -14.58
N ALA A 2 -28.58 5.21 -14.54
CA ALA A 2 -27.45 5.08 -13.61
C ALA A 2 -28.01 5.02 -12.18
N GLU A 3 -27.61 4.01 -11.41
CA GLU A 3 -27.94 3.95 -9.99
C GLU A 3 -27.32 5.17 -9.29
N ASN A 4 -28.06 5.84 -8.45
CA ASN A 4 -27.52 6.90 -7.60
C ASN A 4 -26.54 6.27 -6.61
N ILE A 5 -25.38 6.89 -6.47
CA ILE A 5 -24.29 6.42 -5.60
C ILE A 5 -24.07 7.46 -4.52
N VAL A 6 -23.79 7.02 -3.30
CA VAL A 6 -23.36 7.86 -2.19
C VAL A 6 -22.00 7.41 -1.70
N VAL A 7 -21.09 8.36 -1.49
CA VAL A 7 -19.75 8.09 -0.97
C VAL A 7 -19.67 8.45 0.50
N PHE A 8 -19.13 7.56 1.31
CA PHE A 8 -18.93 7.71 2.74
C PHE A 8 -17.45 7.54 3.10
N GLU A 9 -16.94 8.34 4.02
CA GLU A 9 -15.69 8.04 4.71
C GLU A 9 -15.99 7.07 5.85
N ILE A 10 -15.27 5.95 5.92
CA ILE A 10 -15.39 4.98 7.01
C ILE A 10 -14.72 5.58 8.23
N PRO A 11 -15.43 5.75 9.38
CA PRO A 11 -14.80 6.25 10.59
C PRO A 11 -13.74 5.24 11.09
N TYR A 12 -12.67 5.74 11.72
CA TYR A 12 -11.80 4.85 12.47
C TYR A 12 -12.60 4.07 13.49
N ALA A 13 -12.35 2.76 13.55
CA ALA A 13 -12.94 1.95 14.61
C ALA A 13 -12.51 2.52 15.97
N CYS A 14 -13.47 2.77 16.86
CA CYS A 14 -13.16 2.98 18.25
C CYS A 14 -12.44 1.71 18.77
N PRO A 15 -11.39 1.78 19.61
CA PRO A 15 -10.66 0.61 20.09
C PRO A 15 -11.53 -0.50 20.70
N GLN A 16 -12.79 -0.19 20.98
CA GLN A 16 -13.78 -1.09 21.58
C GLN A 16 -14.82 -1.64 20.59
N SER A 17 -14.84 -1.16 19.33
CA SER A 17 -15.75 -1.67 18.30
C SER A 17 -14.93 -2.32 17.18
N GLN A 18 -15.22 -3.61 16.91
CA GLN A 18 -14.68 -4.22 15.68
C GLN A 18 -15.32 -3.53 14.47
N PRO A 19 -14.55 -3.27 13.40
CA PRO A 19 -15.13 -2.85 12.13
C PRO A 19 -16.16 -3.87 11.67
N ASP A 20 -17.21 -3.40 11.02
CA ASP A 20 -18.23 -4.27 10.45
C ASP A 20 -17.59 -5.27 9.49
N HIS A 21 -17.67 -6.57 9.83
CA HIS A 21 -17.05 -7.64 9.05
C HIS A 21 -17.58 -7.67 7.61
N ASP A 22 -18.87 -7.45 7.40
CA ASP A 22 -19.49 -7.46 6.08
C ASP A 22 -18.97 -6.29 5.21
N LEU A 23 -18.75 -5.14 5.82
CA LEU A 23 -18.10 -4.01 5.13
C LEU A 23 -16.65 -4.33 4.74
N MET A 24 -15.86 -4.92 5.64
CA MET A 24 -14.47 -5.33 5.33
C MET A 24 -14.44 -6.40 4.24
N LEU A 25 -15.35 -7.36 4.29
CA LEU A 25 -15.52 -8.38 3.26
C LEU A 25 -15.91 -7.76 1.91
N ALA A 26 -16.76 -6.73 1.92
CA ALA A 26 -17.16 -6.02 0.72
C ALA A 26 -15.95 -5.30 0.06
N LEU A 27 -15.13 -4.62 0.85
CA LEU A 27 -13.90 -3.97 0.34
C LEU A 27 -12.94 -4.99 -0.26
N ALA A 28 -12.68 -6.10 0.45
CA ALA A 28 -11.86 -7.20 -0.05
C ALA A 28 -12.44 -7.78 -1.36
N THR A 29 -13.76 -7.94 -1.45
CA THR A 29 -14.42 -8.44 -2.66
C THR A 29 -14.20 -7.52 -3.86
N VAL A 30 -14.34 -6.20 -3.70
CA VAL A 30 -14.08 -5.23 -4.78
C VAL A 30 -12.63 -5.29 -5.25
N PHE A 31 -11.67 -5.35 -4.31
CA PHE A 31 -10.26 -5.50 -4.64
C PHE A 31 -9.99 -6.81 -5.40
N ASN A 32 -10.49 -7.93 -4.90
CA ASN A 32 -10.21 -9.25 -5.47
C ASN A 32 -10.81 -9.41 -6.88
N ARG A 33 -11.99 -8.83 -7.14
CA ARG A 33 -12.54 -8.75 -8.50
C ARG A 33 -11.69 -7.94 -9.46
N GLU A 34 -11.03 -6.88 -8.97
CA GLU A 34 -10.03 -6.17 -9.75
C GLU A 34 -8.83 -7.05 -10.08
N GLN A 35 -8.31 -7.80 -9.09
CA GLN A 35 -7.19 -8.72 -9.32
C GLN A 35 -7.55 -9.83 -10.32
N GLU A 36 -8.78 -10.36 -10.28
CA GLU A 36 -9.28 -11.28 -11.28
C GLU A 36 -9.31 -10.64 -12.69
N HIS A 37 -9.81 -9.41 -12.77
CA HIS A 37 -9.86 -8.65 -14.01
C HIS A 37 -8.46 -8.38 -14.58
N LEU A 38 -7.49 -8.07 -13.74
CA LEU A 38 -6.09 -7.88 -14.11
C LEU A 38 -5.37 -9.20 -14.46
N GLY A 39 -5.90 -10.35 -14.02
CA GLY A 39 -5.25 -11.64 -14.13
C GLY A 39 -4.16 -11.88 -13.08
N THR A 40 -4.19 -11.14 -12.00
CA THR A 40 -3.21 -11.17 -10.89
C THR A 40 -3.72 -11.91 -9.66
N ALA A 41 -4.96 -12.41 -9.65
CA ALA A 41 -5.60 -13.06 -8.50
C ALA A 41 -4.78 -14.21 -7.90
N ALA A 42 -3.97 -14.92 -8.70
CA ALA A 42 -3.07 -15.95 -8.19
C ALA A 42 -1.89 -15.40 -7.37
N LEU A 43 -1.62 -14.09 -7.43
CA LEU A 43 -0.46 -13.43 -6.83
C LEU A 43 -0.84 -12.30 -5.87
N SER A 44 -2.09 -11.83 -5.91
CA SER A 44 -2.58 -10.73 -5.06
C SER A 44 -4.04 -10.94 -4.70
N GLU A 45 -4.33 -11.02 -3.41
CA GLU A 45 -5.67 -11.16 -2.86
C GLU A 45 -5.72 -10.38 -1.53
N ALA A 46 -6.76 -9.59 -1.31
CA ALA A 46 -6.97 -8.90 -0.05
C ALA A 46 -7.94 -9.68 0.85
N THR A 47 -7.76 -9.54 2.16
CA THR A 47 -8.64 -10.13 3.18
C THR A 47 -9.37 -9.06 3.99
N PRO A 48 -10.51 -9.39 4.62
CA PRO A 48 -11.19 -8.49 5.54
C PRO A 48 -10.29 -8.00 6.69
N GLU A 49 -9.40 -8.88 7.18
CA GLU A 49 -8.47 -8.60 8.28
C GLU A 49 -7.47 -7.50 7.90
N GLU A 50 -7.03 -7.45 6.65
CA GLU A 50 -6.15 -6.37 6.15
C GLU A 50 -6.83 -5.01 6.22
N PHE A 51 -8.07 -4.90 5.75
CA PHE A 51 -8.83 -3.66 5.85
C PHE A 51 -9.10 -3.28 7.31
N SER A 52 -9.46 -4.26 8.14
CA SER A 52 -9.65 -4.06 9.57
C SER A 52 -8.39 -3.54 10.26
N ALA A 53 -7.22 -4.11 9.95
CA ALA A 53 -5.94 -3.68 10.50
C ALA A 53 -5.56 -2.24 10.10
N CYS A 54 -5.89 -1.83 8.86
CA CYS A 54 -5.68 -0.46 8.38
C CYS A 54 -6.57 0.57 9.11
N LEU A 55 -7.83 0.20 9.41
CA LEU A 55 -8.78 1.07 10.09
C LEU A 55 -8.62 1.09 11.63
N ASN A 56 -7.83 0.19 12.19
CA ASN A 56 -7.56 0.10 13.62
C ASN A 56 -6.05 0.07 13.90
N PRO A 57 -5.33 1.16 13.56
CA PRO A 57 -3.89 1.22 13.77
C PRO A 57 -3.55 1.27 15.26
N SER A 58 -2.38 0.71 15.63
CA SER A 58 -1.78 0.92 16.96
C SER A 58 -1.59 2.42 17.23
N PRO A 59 -1.66 2.87 18.51
CA PRO A 59 -1.39 4.26 18.87
C PRO A 59 -0.03 4.78 18.36
N ASP A 60 0.99 3.93 18.36
CA ASP A 60 2.34 4.27 17.91
C ASP A 60 2.54 4.22 16.39
N SER A 61 1.50 3.81 15.65
CA SER A 61 1.56 3.77 14.19
C SER A 61 1.57 5.19 13.62
N VAL A 62 2.63 5.52 12.90
CA VAL A 62 2.73 6.76 12.12
C VAL A 62 2.05 6.65 10.75
N VAL A 63 1.79 5.44 10.27
CA VAL A 63 1.05 5.20 9.01
C VAL A 63 -0.43 5.13 9.30
N LYS A 64 -1.19 6.00 8.65
CA LYS A 64 -2.65 6.09 8.80
C LYS A 64 -3.34 5.85 7.46
N HIS A 65 -4.57 5.34 7.54
CA HIS A 65 -5.41 5.12 6.38
C HIS A 65 -6.75 5.84 6.53
N ARG A 66 -7.28 6.34 5.42
CA ARG A 66 -8.67 6.79 5.29
C ARG A 66 -9.30 5.99 4.17
N ILE A 67 -10.41 5.36 4.44
CA ILE A 67 -11.11 4.53 3.46
C ILE A 67 -12.46 5.17 3.17
N PHE A 68 -12.77 5.30 1.89
CA PHE A 68 -14.03 5.83 1.37
C PHE A 68 -14.74 4.70 0.65
N VAL A 69 -16.02 4.54 0.88
CA VAL A 69 -16.84 3.50 0.24
C VAL A 69 -17.93 4.14 -0.58
N ALA A 70 -18.16 3.62 -1.78
CA ALA A 70 -19.28 3.98 -2.64
C ALA A 70 -20.38 2.94 -2.51
N LEU A 71 -21.56 3.36 -2.05
CA LEU A 71 -22.73 2.52 -1.86
C LEU A 71 -23.83 2.88 -2.86
N LYS A 72 -24.62 1.89 -3.27
CA LYS A 72 -25.86 2.09 -4.01
C LYS A 72 -26.87 2.87 -3.15
N ALA A 73 -27.48 3.91 -3.67
CA ALA A 73 -28.50 4.67 -2.93
C ALA A 73 -29.74 3.82 -2.57
N SER A 74 -30.02 2.77 -3.34
CA SER A 74 -31.08 1.80 -2.99
C SER A 74 -30.85 1.10 -1.66
N ALA A 75 -29.59 0.84 -1.27
CA ALA A 75 -29.25 0.26 0.02
C ALA A 75 -29.62 1.17 1.21
N LEU A 76 -29.57 2.49 1.01
CA LEU A 76 -29.95 3.48 2.04
C LEU A 76 -31.46 3.57 2.25
N ALA A 77 -32.26 3.26 1.23
CA ALA A 77 -33.72 3.31 1.30
C ALA A 77 -34.33 2.09 2.03
N GLU A 78 -33.65 0.94 2.00
CA GLU A 78 -34.10 -0.25 2.71
C GLU A 78 -33.93 -0.10 4.24
N ASP A 79 -32.90 0.58 4.71
CA ASP A 79 -32.66 0.87 6.14
C ASP A 79 -33.72 1.84 6.71
N ALA A 80 -34.21 2.76 5.90
CA ALA A 80 -35.27 3.69 6.29
C ALA A 80 -36.68 3.05 6.35
N SER A 81 -36.88 1.89 5.73
CA SER A 81 -38.18 1.18 5.69
C SER A 81 -38.34 0.11 6.79
N GLY A 82 -37.32 -0.13 7.62
CA GLY A 82 -37.32 -1.09 8.74
C GLY A 82 -38.17 -0.69 9.95
N VAL A 83 -39.05 0.30 9.83
CA VAL A 83 -40.05 0.60 10.86
C VAL A 83 -41.24 -0.36 10.65
N ASP A 84 -41.33 -1.39 11.50
CA ASP A 84 -42.50 -2.27 11.59
C ASP A 84 -43.78 -1.44 11.80
N PRO A 85 -44.71 -1.40 10.85
CA PRO A 85 -45.92 -0.61 10.97
C PRO A 85 -46.88 -1.09 12.04
N THR A 86 -46.57 -2.17 12.78
CA THR A 86 -47.47 -2.78 13.78
C THR A 86 -47.13 -2.42 15.23
N THR A 87 -45.98 -1.79 15.52
CA THR A 87 -45.64 -1.37 16.89
C THR A 87 -45.17 0.09 16.89
N GLY A 88 -46.12 1.01 17.11
CA GLY A 88 -45.86 2.44 17.23
C GLY A 88 -45.05 2.88 18.50
N ALA A 89 -43.93 2.23 18.78
CA ALA A 89 -43.00 2.60 19.84
C ALA A 89 -41.70 3.14 19.26
N ALA A 90 -41.56 4.46 19.29
CA ALA A 90 -40.30 5.13 18.99
C ALA A 90 -39.20 4.67 19.96
N SER A 91 -38.30 3.82 19.52
CA SER A 91 -37.07 3.49 20.24
C SER A 91 -36.20 4.74 20.27
N LYS A 92 -35.94 5.28 21.46
CA LYS A 92 -34.99 6.36 21.69
C LYS A 92 -33.57 5.83 21.38
N ALA A 93 -33.01 6.29 20.27
CA ALA A 93 -31.59 6.07 19.98
C ALA A 93 -30.71 6.64 21.13
N PRO A 94 -29.69 5.90 21.59
CA PRO A 94 -28.72 6.44 22.52
C PRO A 94 -27.90 7.52 21.80
N LYS A 95 -27.86 8.72 22.36
CA LYS A 95 -26.95 9.79 21.94
C LYS A 95 -25.52 9.35 22.27
N LEU A 96 -24.76 8.88 21.31
CA LEU A 96 -23.31 8.83 21.45
C LEU A 96 -22.76 10.24 21.35
N GLY A 97 -22.19 10.70 22.47
CA GLY A 97 -21.47 11.97 22.56
C GLY A 97 -20.19 11.89 21.75
N VAL A 98 -20.03 12.80 20.80
CA VAL A 98 -18.76 13.12 20.18
C VAL A 98 -17.90 13.78 21.24
N ALA A 99 -16.75 13.20 21.57
CA ALA A 99 -15.75 13.87 22.39
C ALA A 99 -15.04 14.90 21.49
N ASP A 100 -15.42 16.16 21.66
CA ASP A 100 -14.70 17.31 21.12
C ASP A 100 -13.39 17.49 21.91
N ASP A 101 -12.28 17.34 21.26
CA ASP A 101 -10.99 17.85 21.74
C ASP A 101 -10.85 19.29 21.25
N ALA A 102 -11.46 20.19 22.03
CA ALA A 102 -11.41 21.64 21.81
C ALA A 102 -10.64 22.32 22.94
N SER A 103 -9.39 22.66 22.68
CA SER A 103 -8.73 23.72 23.44
C SER A 103 -8.15 24.80 22.54
N ARG A 104 -8.74 26.03 22.70
CA ARG A 104 -8.32 27.38 22.21
C ARG A 104 -8.79 27.73 20.78
N ASP A 105 -9.62 28.71 20.54
CA ASP A 105 -9.56 30.09 20.98
C ASP A 105 -10.91 30.79 20.80
N ARG A 106 -11.23 31.77 21.64
CA ARG A 106 -12.42 32.64 21.58
C ARG A 106 -12.12 33.83 20.68
N SER A 107 -12.97 34.13 19.71
CA SER A 107 -13.67 35.42 19.58
C SER A 107 -14.38 35.60 18.26
N THR A 108 -15.51 36.30 18.36
CA THR A 108 -16.34 36.98 17.36
C THR A 108 -17.42 36.17 16.64
N ALA A 109 -18.63 36.37 17.14
CA ALA A 109 -19.88 36.04 16.48
C ALA A 109 -20.15 36.93 15.26
N SER A 110 -20.58 36.35 14.15
CA SER A 110 -21.53 37.02 13.25
C SER A 110 -22.37 35.97 12.52
N ASN A 111 -23.69 36.25 12.47
CA ASN A 111 -24.74 35.44 11.87
C ASN A 111 -24.43 35.04 10.42
N ALA A 112 -24.46 33.74 10.13
CA ALA A 112 -24.70 33.25 8.79
C ALA A 112 -25.58 31.99 8.87
N SER A 113 -26.59 32.01 8.06
CA SER A 113 -27.66 31.06 7.80
C SER A 113 -27.23 29.58 7.82
N ALA A 114 -28.00 28.76 8.52
CA ALA A 114 -27.87 27.33 8.63
C ALA A 114 -28.06 26.65 7.25
N ASN A 115 -26.95 26.25 6.63
CA ASN A 115 -26.92 25.13 5.71
C ASN A 115 -26.40 23.92 6.53
N SER A 116 -27.30 23.02 6.85
CA SER A 116 -26.96 21.74 7.50
C SER A 116 -26.21 20.83 6.52
N ASN A 117 -24.92 21.05 6.36
CA ASN A 117 -24.00 20.12 5.70
C ASN A 117 -23.56 19.06 6.73
N THR A 118 -24.50 18.25 7.24
CA THR A 118 -24.13 17.01 7.92
C THR A 118 -23.64 16.05 6.84
N ALA A 119 -22.36 15.69 6.89
CA ALA A 119 -21.82 14.60 6.08
C ALA A 119 -22.72 13.36 6.24
N PRO A 120 -23.01 12.63 5.18
CA PRO A 120 -23.83 11.44 5.25
C PRO A 120 -23.19 10.43 6.23
N VAL A 121 -24.01 9.84 7.10
CA VAL A 121 -23.61 8.84 8.08
C VAL A 121 -23.69 7.46 7.43
N LEU A 122 -22.65 6.65 7.58
CA LEU A 122 -22.62 5.27 7.07
C LEU A 122 -23.80 4.46 7.67
N PRO A 123 -24.53 3.67 6.87
CA PRO A 123 -25.61 2.78 7.36
C PRO A 123 -25.11 1.82 8.44
N HIS A 124 -26.00 1.40 9.33
CA HIS A 124 -25.66 0.43 10.39
C HIS A 124 -25.34 -0.96 9.85
N GLU A 125 -25.94 -1.35 8.72
CA GLU A 125 -25.69 -2.62 8.05
C GLU A 125 -25.35 -2.34 6.59
N VAL A 126 -24.13 -2.72 6.18
CA VAL A 126 -23.67 -2.64 4.79
C VAL A 126 -23.51 -4.05 4.25
N ARG A 127 -24.32 -4.40 3.24
CA ARG A 127 -24.20 -5.71 2.59
C ARG A 127 -23.13 -5.67 1.50
N VAL A 128 -22.38 -6.76 1.33
CA VAL A 128 -21.32 -6.89 0.31
C VAL A 128 -21.78 -6.44 -1.08
N ARG A 129 -23.01 -6.80 -1.48
CA ARG A 129 -23.59 -6.46 -2.80
C ARG A 129 -23.89 -4.97 -3.02
N ASP A 130 -23.91 -4.18 -1.96
CA ASP A 130 -24.25 -2.75 -2.01
C ASP A 130 -23.01 -1.87 -2.22
N VAL A 131 -21.82 -2.42 -1.98
CA VAL A 131 -20.54 -1.75 -2.22
C VAL A 131 -20.15 -1.91 -3.69
N VAL A 132 -19.94 -0.78 -4.37
CA VAL A 132 -19.60 -0.74 -5.80
C VAL A 132 -18.23 -0.14 -6.08
N GLY A 133 -17.50 0.26 -5.03
CA GLY A 133 -16.15 0.77 -5.11
C GLY A 133 -15.67 1.32 -3.78
N TYR A 134 -14.37 1.52 -3.68
CA TYR A 134 -13.76 2.21 -2.56
C TYR A 134 -12.52 3.00 -2.98
N ALA A 135 -12.10 3.95 -2.13
CA ALA A 135 -10.80 4.60 -2.23
C ALA A 135 -10.06 4.44 -0.89
N SER A 136 -8.75 4.28 -0.96
CA SER A 136 -7.86 4.21 0.21
C SER A 136 -6.79 5.29 0.10
N LEU A 137 -6.77 6.20 1.06
CA LEU A 137 -5.72 7.20 1.25
C LEU A 137 -4.84 6.76 2.41
N MET A 138 -3.60 6.39 2.11
CA MET A 138 -2.56 6.12 3.08
C MET A 138 -1.65 7.35 3.22
N TYR A 139 -1.25 7.71 4.44
CA TYR A 139 -0.37 8.84 4.69
C TYR A 139 0.40 8.66 5.99
N TRP A 140 1.49 9.41 6.16
CA TRP A 140 2.24 9.48 7.40
C TRP A 140 1.72 10.61 8.28
N ASP A 141 1.35 10.28 9.51
CA ASP A 141 0.90 11.24 10.54
C ASP A 141 2.13 11.84 11.24
N GLN A 142 2.89 12.60 10.47
CA GLN A 142 4.11 13.31 10.88
C GLN A 142 4.01 14.77 10.42
N PRO A 143 4.45 15.76 11.23
CA PRO A 143 4.28 17.18 10.91
C PRO A 143 4.87 17.64 9.59
N GLU A 144 5.99 17.03 9.20
CA GLU A 144 6.72 17.29 7.95
C GLU A 144 6.13 16.54 6.75
N ALA A 145 5.39 15.47 6.96
CA ALA A 145 4.84 14.65 5.89
C ALA A 145 3.75 15.41 5.11
N LYS A 146 3.94 15.50 3.79
CA LYS A 146 3.05 16.21 2.85
C LYS A 146 2.57 15.32 1.71
N GLN A 147 3.05 14.08 1.66
CA GLN A 147 2.72 13.10 0.63
C GLN A 147 1.79 12.01 1.19
N GLY A 148 0.84 11.57 0.36
CA GLY A 148 0.00 10.42 0.62
C GLY A 148 -0.12 9.54 -0.62
N TYR A 149 -0.61 8.33 -0.43
CA TYR A 149 -0.85 7.35 -1.49
C TYR A 149 -2.34 7.11 -1.62
N LEU A 150 -2.88 7.32 -2.82
CA LEU A 150 -4.30 7.23 -3.10
C LEU A 150 -4.58 6.15 -4.14
N SER A 151 -5.30 5.12 -3.72
CA SER A 151 -5.82 4.08 -4.60
C SER A 151 -7.33 4.21 -4.73
N VAL A 152 -7.87 4.02 -5.94
CA VAL A 152 -9.30 4.08 -6.23
C VAL A 152 -9.70 2.83 -6.99
N PHE A 153 -10.62 2.06 -6.42
CA PHE A 153 -11.14 0.85 -7.01
C PHE A 153 -12.63 0.98 -7.28
N THR A 154 -13.03 0.69 -8.52
CA THR A 154 -14.45 0.62 -8.90
C THR A 154 -14.71 -0.79 -9.43
N ASP A 155 -15.70 -1.46 -8.85
CA ASP A 155 -16.12 -2.78 -9.30
C ASP A 155 -16.34 -2.77 -10.82
N VAL A 156 -15.81 -3.77 -11.50
CA VAL A 156 -15.74 -3.85 -12.96
C VAL A 156 -17.10 -3.69 -13.64
N ASP A 157 -18.18 -4.17 -12.99
CA ASP A 157 -19.56 -4.07 -13.51
C ASP A 157 -20.15 -2.65 -13.37
N TYR A 158 -19.53 -1.81 -12.54
CA TYR A 158 -20.00 -0.45 -12.23
C TYR A 158 -19.10 0.65 -12.79
N ARG A 159 -18.11 0.31 -13.61
CA ARG A 159 -17.21 1.29 -14.25
C ARG A 159 -17.95 2.21 -15.21
N ARG A 160 -17.35 3.36 -15.53
CA ARG A 160 -17.87 4.37 -16.47
C ARG A 160 -19.18 5.04 -16.05
N GLN A 161 -19.48 5.02 -14.76
CA GLN A 161 -20.67 5.64 -14.14
C GLN A 161 -20.34 6.83 -13.22
N GLY A 162 -19.07 7.31 -13.24
CA GLY A 162 -18.62 8.43 -12.42
C GLY A 162 -18.19 8.04 -10.98
N ILE A 163 -18.30 6.77 -10.60
CA ILE A 163 -18.01 6.28 -9.23
C ILE A 163 -16.55 6.56 -8.85
N GLY A 164 -15.60 6.20 -9.73
CA GLY A 164 -14.19 6.45 -9.48
C GLY A 164 -13.87 7.92 -9.27
N SER A 165 -14.51 8.82 -10.06
CA SER A 165 -14.34 10.27 -9.89
C SER A 165 -14.89 10.76 -8.56
N ALA A 166 -16.06 10.28 -8.12
CA ALA A 166 -16.64 10.66 -6.84
C ALA A 166 -15.78 10.18 -5.65
N LEU A 167 -15.28 8.95 -5.72
CA LEU A 167 -14.35 8.39 -4.71
C LEU A 167 -13.04 9.17 -4.66
N HIS A 168 -12.46 9.45 -5.82
CA HIS A 168 -11.24 10.25 -5.94
C HIS A 168 -11.43 11.66 -5.34
N GLU A 169 -12.51 12.36 -5.71
CA GLU A 169 -12.80 13.71 -5.20
C GLU A 169 -12.94 13.72 -3.68
N ALA A 170 -13.68 12.78 -3.10
CA ALA A 170 -13.84 12.65 -1.65
C ALA A 170 -12.48 12.44 -0.94
N ALA A 171 -11.66 11.51 -1.45
CA ALA A 171 -10.37 11.21 -0.87
C ALA A 171 -9.35 12.35 -1.06
N ALA A 172 -9.30 12.99 -2.23
CA ALA A 172 -8.44 14.15 -2.50
C ALA A 172 -8.81 15.36 -1.64
N ASN A 173 -10.11 15.62 -1.41
CA ASN A 173 -10.57 16.65 -0.50
C ASN A 173 -10.14 16.35 0.94
N ARG A 174 -10.19 15.08 1.35
CA ARG A 174 -9.69 14.67 2.66
C ARG A 174 -8.17 14.86 2.77
N ALA A 175 -7.42 14.50 1.74
CA ALA A 175 -5.97 14.72 1.69
C ALA A 175 -5.61 16.22 1.90
N ARG A 176 -6.32 17.14 1.20
CA ARG A 176 -6.17 18.60 1.41
C ARG A 176 -6.46 19.00 2.86
N THR A 177 -7.53 18.46 3.44
CA THR A 177 -7.92 18.75 4.84
C THR A 177 -6.86 18.29 5.84
N LEU A 178 -6.16 17.17 5.54
CA LEU A 178 -5.04 16.66 6.33
C LEU A 178 -3.74 17.44 6.11
N GLY A 179 -3.73 18.43 5.20
CA GLY A 179 -2.56 19.24 4.90
C GLY A 179 -1.55 18.57 3.98
N LEU A 180 -1.95 17.50 3.30
CA LEU A 180 -1.14 16.89 2.25
C LEU A 180 -1.12 17.81 1.03
N SER A 181 0.01 17.89 0.35
CA SER A 181 0.19 18.68 -0.87
C SER A 181 0.39 17.82 -2.10
N ILE A 182 0.62 16.53 -1.92
CA ILE A 182 0.89 15.57 -2.98
C ILE A 182 0.16 14.26 -2.66
N VAL A 183 -0.46 13.68 -3.68
CA VAL A 183 -0.91 12.28 -3.64
C VAL A 183 -0.35 11.53 -4.83
N GLU A 184 0.10 10.31 -4.56
CA GLU A 184 0.66 9.38 -5.53
C GLU A 184 -0.26 8.18 -5.72
N GLY A 185 -0.26 7.59 -6.90
CA GLY A 185 -1.04 6.41 -7.21
C GLY A 185 -0.41 5.60 -8.34
N TRP A 186 -0.96 4.42 -8.58
CA TRP A 186 -0.46 3.50 -9.60
C TRP A 186 -1.53 3.16 -10.63
N VAL A 187 -1.11 3.07 -11.88
CA VAL A 187 -1.92 2.64 -13.00
C VAL A 187 -1.28 1.41 -13.63
N VAL A 188 -2.04 0.34 -13.78
CA VAL A 188 -1.55 -0.93 -14.31
C VAL A 188 -1.83 -1.05 -15.79
N ALA A 189 -0.83 -1.50 -16.57
CA ALA A 189 -0.98 -1.88 -17.95
C ALA A 189 -0.64 -3.36 -18.15
N ILE A 190 -1.60 -4.11 -18.68
CA ILE A 190 -1.44 -5.54 -18.98
C ILE A 190 -0.94 -5.68 -20.41
N SER A 191 0.29 -6.16 -20.59
CA SER A 191 1.03 -6.08 -21.85
C SER A 191 0.31 -6.69 -23.06
N ASP A 192 -0.41 -7.80 -22.87
CA ASP A 192 -1.16 -8.51 -23.93
C ASP A 192 -2.51 -7.85 -24.25
N ARG A 193 -2.98 -6.92 -23.44
CA ARG A 193 -4.23 -6.17 -23.65
C ARG A 193 -4.00 -4.76 -24.20
N ILE A 194 -2.74 -4.30 -24.33
CA ILE A 194 -2.43 -2.96 -24.86
C ILE A 194 -2.64 -2.97 -26.39
N THR A 195 -3.60 -2.19 -26.84
CA THR A 195 -3.92 -2.03 -28.27
C THR A 195 -2.90 -1.12 -28.99
N PRO A 196 -2.73 -1.23 -30.33
CA PRO A 196 -1.86 -0.32 -31.08
C PRO A 196 -2.14 1.17 -30.85
N PRO A 197 -3.39 1.67 -30.85
CA PRO A 197 -3.65 3.07 -30.55
C PRO A 197 -3.21 3.51 -29.16
N GLN A 198 -3.30 2.62 -28.15
CA GLN A 198 -2.81 2.93 -26.79
C GLN A 198 -1.29 3.02 -26.72
N ARG A 199 -0.56 2.23 -27.55
CA ARG A 199 0.90 2.32 -27.67
C ARG A 199 1.33 3.60 -28.40
N GLU A 200 0.61 3.96 -29.48
CA GLU A 200 0.87 5.18 -30.25
C GLU A 200 0.61 6.45 -29.46
N ALA A 201 -0.36 6.43 -28.53
CA ALA A 201 -0.72 7.54 -27.66
C ALA A 201 0.03 7.48 -26.31
N ALA A 202 1.11 6.70 -26.19
CA ALA A 202 1.86 6.56 -24.94
C ALA A 202 2.37 7.91 -24.41
N VAL A 203 2.38 8.07 -23.10
CA VAL A 203 3.06 9.18 -22.41
C VAL A 203 4.53 8.86 -22.30
N HIS A 204 5.38 9.79 -22.72
CA HIS A 204 6.82 9.66 -22.66
C HIS A 204 7.41 10.53 -21.55
N LEU A 205 8.33 9.96 -20.77
CA LEU A 205 9.06 10.66 -19.73
C LEU A 205 10.42 11.20 -20.27
N PRO A 206 10.99 12.24 -19.64
CA PRO A 206 12.27 12.81 -20.03
C PRO A 206 13.45 11.81 -20.03
N ASN A 207 13.39 10.80 -19.17
CA ASN A 207 14.39 9.72 -19.07
C ASN A 207 14.31 8.69 -20.22
N GLY A 208 13.33 8.83 -21.13
CA GLY A 208 13.08 7.93 -22.26
C GLY A 208 12.13 6.78 -21.98
N ASP A 209 11.69 6.61 -20.72
CA ASP A 209 10.66 5.63 -20.38
C ASP A 209 9.29 6.08 -20.94
N SER A 210 8.39 5.12 -21.16
CA SER A 210 7.05 5.43 -21.66
C SER A 210 6.00 4.47 -21.10
N PHE A 211 4.79 4.99 -20.94
CA PHE A 211 3.65 4.21 -20.47
C PHE A 211 2.48 4.33 -21.46
N PRO A 212 1.81 3.22 -21.83
CA PRO A 212 0.72 3.26 -22.80
C PRO A 212 -0.50 4.01 -22.26
N MET A 213 -1.23 4.70 -23.14
CA MET A 213 -2.45 5.42 -22.79
C MET A 213 -3.62 4.44 -22.57
N VAL A 214 -3.55 3.69 -21.47
CA VAL A 214 -4.68 2.85 -21.05
C VAL A 214 -5.83 3.70 -20.48
N PRO A 215 -7.08 3.19 -20.48
CA PRO A 215 -8.24 3.95 -20.00
C PRO A 215 -8.08 4.47 -18.56
N GLU A 216 -7.40 3.70 -17.71
CA GLU A 216 -7.10 4.03 -16.31
C GLU A 216 -6.15 5.24 -16.24
N LEU A 217 -5.08 5.29 -17.07
CA LEU A 217 -4.20 6.45 -17.13
C LEU A 217 -4.95 7.69 -17.64
N ALA A 218 -5.76 7.55 -18.70
CA ALA A 218 -6.56 8.65 -19.21
C ALA A 218 -7.52 9.21 -18.16
N ALA A 219 -8.16 8.34 -17.37
CA ALA A 219 -9.03 8.76 -16.26
C ALA A 219 -8.23 9.49 -15.17
N THR A 220 -7.10 8.95 -14.76
CA THR A 220 -6.23 9.53 -13.73
C THR A 220 -5.68 10.90 -14.17
N MET A 221 -5.23 11.03 -15.42
CA MET A 221 -4.81 12.33 -15.98
C MET A 221 -5.95 13.33 -16.06
N SER A 222 -7.20 12.87 -16.29
CA SER A 222 -8.37 13.77 -16.26
C SER A 222 -8.67 14.36 -14.88
N TRP A 223 -8.15 13.74 -13.81
CA TRP A 223 -8.18 14.26 -12.44
C TRP A 223 -6.99 15.17 -12.11
N GLY A 224 -6.10 15.39 -13.08
CA GLY A 224 -4.93 16.28 -12.93
C GLY A 224 -3.64 15.59 -12.53
N TYR A 225 -3.58 14.25 -12.49
CA TYR A 225 -2.33 13.54 -12.26
C TYR A 225 -1.41 13.64 -13.47
N GLU A 226 -0.12 13.60 -13.18
CA GLU A 226 0.96 13.47 -14.16
C GLU A 226 1.68 12.14 -13.96
N LEU A 227 2.07 11.49 -15.05
CA LEU A 227 2.94 10.31 -15.00
C LEU A 227 4.35 10.76 -14.58
N GLY A 228 4.90 10.17 -13.53
CA GLY A 228 6.23 10.54 -13.01
C GLY A 228 7.25 9.43 -13.09
N ASN A 229 6.83 8.16 -13.08
CA ASN A 229 7.73 7.01 -13.19
C ASN A 229 7.05 5.83 -13.88
N VAL A 230 7.85 4.90 -14.37
CA VAL A 230 7.38 3.63 -14.94
C VAL A 230 8.14 2.49 -14.28
N GLU A 231 7.41 1.51 -13.80
CA GLU A 231 7.95 0.37 -13.07
C GLU A 231 7.52 -0.96 -13.67
N TYR A 232 8.36 -1.97 -13.52
CA TYR A 232 7.96 -3.34 -13.70
C TYR A 232 7.57 -3.94 -12.35
N MET A 233 6.39 -4.54 -12.26
CA MET A 233 6.13 -5.58 -11.28
C MET A 233 6.78 -6.86 -11.83
N ASN A 234 7.82 -7.35 -11.15
CA ASN A 234 8.57 -8.53 -11.51
C ASN A 234 8.15 -9.70 -10.61
N ALA A 235 8.05 -10.88 -11.18
CA ALA A 235 7.74 -12.11 -10.47
C ALA A 235 8.87 -13.13 -10.59
N LEU A 236 9.21 -13.75 -9.46
CA LEU A 236 10.03 -14.96 -9.37
C LEU A 236 9.14 -16.10 -8.88
N HIS A 237 8.99 -17.14 -9.66
CA HIS A 237 8.22 -18.32 -9.28
C HIS A 237 9.08 -19.40 -8.62
N PHE A 238 8.51 -20.11 -7.66
CA PHE A 238 9.14 -21.29 -7.05
C PHE A 238 8.64 -22.59 -7.69
N PRO A 239 9.50 -23.64 -7.72
CA PRO A 239 10.90 -23.60 -7.29
C PRO A 239 11.78 -22.81 -8.27
N MET A 240 12.79 -22.14 -7.74
CA MET A 240 13.83 -21.55 -8.58
C MET A 240 14.58 -22.66 -9.34
N THR A 241 15.12 -22.34 -10.51
CA THR A 241 15.98 -23.26 -11.24
C THR A 241 17.31 -23.49 -10.52
N GLU A 242 17.93 -24.64 -10.74
CA GLU A 242 19.25 -24.96 -10.14
C GLU A 242 20.31 -23.91 -10.56
N ASP A 243 20.28 -23.46 -11.81
CA ASP A 243 21.19 -22.42 -12.33
C ASP A 243 20.99 -21.09 -11.61
N ALA A 244 19.74 -20.66 -11.39
CA ALA A 244 19.44 -19.43 -10.66
C ALA A 244 19.94 -19.49 -9.19
N ILE A 245 19.75 -20.63 -8.53
CA ILE A 245 20.26 -20.87 -7.16
C ILE A 245 21.80 -20.85 -7.15
N ALA A 246 22.43 -21.49 -8.14
CA ALA A 246 23.89 -21.53 -8.27
C ALA A 246 24.46 -20.11 -8.48
N ILE A 247 23.85 -19.32 -9.39
CA ILE A 247 24.23 -17.91 -9.62
C ILE A 247 24.09 -17.10 -8.34
N LEU A 248 22.93 -17.16 -7.67
CA LEU A 248 22.65 -16.43 -6.44
C LEU A 248 23.69 -16.77 -5.36
N THR A 249 23.97 -18.06 -5.16
CA THR A 249 24.92 -18.54 -4.15
C THR A 249 26.34 -18.10 -4.47
N ALA A 250 26.79 -18.27 -5.71
CA ALA A 250 28.13 -17.89 -6.14
C ALA A 250 28.35 -16.37 -5.99
N ARG A 251 27.38 -15.55 -6.42
CA ARG A 251 27.48 -14.09 -6.33
C ARG A 251 27.43 -13.59 -4.89
N ALA A 252 26.60 -14.20 -4.04
CA ALA A 252 26.55 -13.87 -2.61
C ALA A 252 27.87 -14.21 -1.89
N ALA A 253 28.56 -15.28 -2.30
CA ALA A 253 29.85 -15.68 -1.75
C ALA A 253 31.01 -14.72 -2.13
N GLU A 254 30.84 -13.87 -3.13
CA GLU A 254 31.80 -12.81 -3.47
C GLU A 254 31.78 -11.62 -2.49
N MET A 255 30.85 -11.59 -1.53
CA MET A 255 30.80 -10.55 -0.49
C MET A 255 32.05 -10.62 0.37
N PRO A 256 32.76 -9.49 0.64
CA PRO A 256 33.92 -9.48 1.50
C PRO A 256 33.62 -9.97 2.92
N SER A 257 34.59 -10.64 3.54
CA SER A 257 34.43 -11.29 4.87
C SER A 257 34.32 -10.32 6.05
N ASN A 258 34.59 -9.05 5.82
CA ASN A 258 34.42 -7.97 6.81
C ASN A 258 32.97 -7.50 6.97
N PHE A 259 32.03 -8.09 6.24
CA PHE A 259 30.60 -7.85 6.38
C PHE A 259 29.90 -9.03 7.03
N GLN A 260 28.89 -8.74 7.86
CA GLN A 260 28.10 -9.74 8.54
C GLN A 260 26.62 -9.64 8.15
N VAL A 261 26.02 -10.77 7.77
CA VAL A 261 24.62 -10.87 7.36
C VAL A 261 23.76 -11.32 8.53
N TYR A 262 22.66 -10.64 8.76
CA TYR A 262 21.62 -10.99 9.70
C TYR A 262 20.28 -11.14 8.97
N SER A 263 19.43 -12.07 9.43
CA SER A 263 18.06 -12.20 8.93
C SER A 263 17.13 -12.64 10.05
N TRP A 264 15.90 -12.10 10.06
CA TRP A 264 14.94 -12.36 11.13
C TRP A 264 13.49 -12.15 10.63
N LEU A 265 12.54 -12.65 11.41
CA LEU A 265 11.10 -12.53 11.16
C LEU A 265 10.50 -11.50 12.12
N ASP A 266 9.60 -10.69 11.62
CA ASP A 266 8.81 -9.74 12.40
C ASP A 266 9.69 -8.91 13.37
N ALA A 267 9.44 -9.01 14.68
CA ALA A 267 10.23 -8.39 15.74
C ALA A 267 11.18 -9.39 16.48
N ASP A 268 11.36 -10.59 15.92
CA ASP A 268 12.24 -11.62 16.48
C ASP A 268 13.70 -11.36 16.08
N TYR A 269 14.33 -10.41 16.74
CA TYR A 269 15.70 -9.99 16.41
C TYR A 269 16.72 -11.11 16.62
N PRO A 270 17.78 -11.18 15.77
CA PRO A 270 18.80 -12.20 15.88
C PRO A 270 19.47 -12.20 17.28
N PRO A 271 19.50 -13.35 17.97
CA PRO A 271 20.03 -13.44 19.36
C PRO A 271 21.53 -13.20 19.44
N GLU A 272 22.25 -13.32 18.32
CA GLU A 272 23.70 -13.07 18.21
C GLU A 272 24.08 -11.59 18.13
N LEU A 273 23.09 -10.68 18.05
CA LEU A 273 23.35 -9.23 18.07
C LEU A 273 23.90 -8.79 19.42
N ALA A 274 25.09 -8.22 19.42
CA ALA A 274 25.72 -7.71 20.64
C ALA A 274 24.95 -6.53 21.25
N ASP A 275 24.33 -5.68 20.41
CA ASP A 275 23.53 -4.52 20.80
C ASP A 275 22.33 -4.38 19.84
N PRO A 276 21.20 -5.05 20.13
CA PRO A 276 20.00 -4.98 19.28
C PRO A 276 19.45 -3.56 19.09
N ALA A 277 19.55 -2.71 20.11
CA ALA A 277 19.02 -1.33 20.04
C ALA A 277 19.83 -0.50 19.04
N LYS A 278 21.16 -0.54 19.13
CA LYS A 278 22.05 0.15 18.18
C LYS A 278 21.90 -0.39 16.76
N PHE A 279 21.75 -1.69 16.61
CA PHE A 279 21.51 -2.33 15.32
C PHE A 279 20.21 -1.81 14.70
N MET A 280 19.11 -1.83 15.43
CA MET A 280 17.82 -1.34 14.93
C MET A 280 17.81 0.15 14.65
N GLU A 281 18.44 0.97 15.47
CA GLU A 281 18.62 2.39 15.18
C GLU A 281 19.33 2.59 13.83
N SER A 282 20.40 1.82 13.58
CA SER A 282 21.14 1.88 12.33
C SER A 282 20.32 1.36 11.13
N PHE A 283 19.57 0.27 11.32
CA PHE A 283 18.67 -0.29 10.32
C PHE A 283 17.58 0.71 9.91
N LEU A 284 16.89 1.29 10.89
CA LEU A 284 15.81 2.24 10.66
C LEU A 284 16.32 3.56 10.04
N ARG A 285 17.50 4.01 10.45
CA ARG A 285 18.15 5.17 9.83
C ARG A 285 18.41 4.91 8.33
N LEU A 286 18.97 3.76 7.96
CA LEU A 286 19.20 3.42 6.55
C LEU A 286 17.87 3.31 5.79
N ARG A 287 16.85 2.68 6.39
CA ARG A 287 15.52 2.56 5.78
C ARG A 287 14.87 3.92 5.52
N SER A 288 15.06 4.90 6.40
CA SER A 288 14.50 6.24 6.25
C SER A 288 15.00 6.98 5.01
N TYR A 289 16.16 6.60 4.46
CA TYR A 289 16.71 7.17 3.22
C TYR A 289 16.38 6.34 1.97
N ALA A 290 15.59 5.28 2.09
CA ALA A 290 15.35 4.36 0.97
C ALA A 290 14.77 5.07 -0.25
N ASN A 291 13.84 6.00 -0.05
CA ASN A 291 13.17 6.70 -1.14
C ASN A 291 14.12 7.61 -1.96
N GLU A 292 15.13 8.22 -1.33
CA GLU A 292 16.12 9.04 -2.03
C GLU A 292 17.05 8.23 -2.94
N GLU A 293 17.25 6.96 -2.60
CA GLU A 293 18.20 6.07 -3.27
C GLU A 293 17.57 5.24 -4.39
N ILE A 294 16.24 5.23 -4.49
CA ILE A 294 15.48 4.54 -5.53
C ILE A 294 15.20 5.51 -6.68
N PRO A 295 15.42 5.12 -7.95
CA PRO A 295 15.10 5.97 -9.09
C PRO A 295 13.60 6.32 -9.11
N ALA A 296 13.29 7.58 -8.87
CA ALA A 296 11.91 8.08 -8.75
C ALA A 296 11.41 8.80 -10.03
N GLY A 297 12.22 8.92 -11.08
CA GLY A 297 11.84 9.64 -12.29
C GLY A 297 11.52 11.11 -12.02
N GLU A 298 10.35 11.57 -12.42
CA GLU A 298 9.86 12.95 -12.22
C GLU A 298 9.03 13.12 -10.93
N LEU A 299 8.92 12.06 -10.10
CA LEU A 299 8.17 12.11 -8.85
C LEU A 299 8.84 13.00 -7.81
N SER A 300 8.04 13.70 -7.03
CA SER A 300 8.51 14.31 -5.79
C SER A 300 8.64 13.19 -4.76
N VAL A 301 9.80 13.11 -4.14
CA VAL A 301 10.13 12.06 -3.16
C VAL A 301 10.12 12.65 -1.76
N GLU A 302 9.54 11.95 -0.81
CA GLU A 302 9.55 12.29 0.60
C GLU A 302 10.13 11.13 1.41
N ASN A 303 11.00 11.45 2.35
CA ASN A 303 11.52 10.49 3.31
C ASN A 303 10.70 10.50 4.59
N HIS A 304 10.46 9.32 5.14
CA HIS A 304 9.74 9.18 6.38
C HIS A 304 10.67 8.64 7.47
N SER A 305 10.71 9.31 8.61
CA SER A 305 11.48 8.83 9.75
C SER A 305 10.76 7.65 10.43
N HIS A 306 11.55 6.63 10.75
CA HIS A 306 11.09 5.46 11.49
C HIS A 306 11.74 5.44 12.86
N THR A 307 10.93 5.36 13.91
CA THR A 307 11.38 5.02 15.26
C THR A 307 11.19 3.52 15.49
N LEU A 308 11.80 2.97 16.54
CA LEU A 308 11.58 1.57 16.92
C LEU A 308 10.09 1.32 17.21
N ALA A 309 9.44 2.20 17.96
CA ALA A 309 8.01 2.07 18.27
C ALA A 309 7.12 2.09 17.01
N SER A 310 7.39 2.98 16.05
CA SER A 310 6.62 3.02 14.79
C SER A 310 6.87 1.80 13.90
N TRP A 311 8.07 1.23 13.96
CA TRP A 311 8.40 -0.02 13.27
C TRP A 311 7.66 -1.21 13.89
N GLU A 312 7.71 -1.34 15.21
CA GLU A 312 7.01 -2.40 15.95
C GLU A 312 5.48 -2.31 15.75
N ALA A 313 4.92 -1.09 15.72
CA ALA A 313 3.51 -0.87 15.39
C ALA A 313 3.14 -1.29 13.95
N LEU A 314 4.07 -1.11 12.99
CA LEU A 314 3.88 -1.60 11.62
C LEU A 314 3.89 -3.14 11.59
N VAL A 315 4.86 -3.77 12.25
CA VAL A 315 4.94 -5.23 12.36
C VAL A 315 3.68 -5.79 13.02
N GLU A 316 3.23 -5.22 14.14
CA GLU A 316 2.01 -5.64 14.83
C GLU A 316 0.77 -5.55 13.92
N ARG A 317 0.65 -4.46 13.15
CA ARG A 317 -0.45 -4.31 12.17
C ARG A 317 -0.42 -5.43 11.14
N ASP A 318 0.74 -5.73 10.58
CA ASP A 318 0.91 -6.74 9.54
C ASP A 318 0.63 -8.16 10.07
N VAL A 319 1.09 -8.46 11.27
CA VAL A 319 0.77 -9.74 11.96
C VAL A 319 -0.74 -9.87 12.20
N ARG A 320 -1.42 -8.80 12.64
CA ARG A 320 -2.89 -8.80 12.78
C ARG A 320 -3.62 -9.00 11.45
N ALA A 321 -3.03 -8.54 10.35
CA ALA A 321 -3.52 -8.78 8.99
C ALA A 321 -3.17 -10.20 8.46
N GLY A 322 -2.57 -11.07 9.27
CA GLY A 322 -2.14 -12.41 8.86
C GLY A 322 -0.89 -12.44 8.01
N LYS A 323 -0.16 -11.33 7.93
CA LYS A 323 1.10 -11.20 7.17
C LYS A 323 2.31 -11.48 8.07
N GLN A 324 3.45 -11.72 7.45
CA GLN A 324 4.72 -11.91 8.17
C GLN A 324 5.82 -11.11 7.47
N LEU A 325 6.60 -10.37 8.25
CA LEU A 325 7.69 -9.56 7.73
C LEU A 325 9.01 -10.35 7.82
N LEU A 326 9.71 -10.43 6.68
CA LEU A 326 11.03 -11.04 6.56
C LEU A 326 12.06 -9.93 6.37
N ASN A 327 13.09 -9.94 7.17
CA ASN A 327 14.13 -8.92 7.17
C ASN A 327 15.51 -9.54 6.93
N ALA A 328 16.33 -8.83 6.16
CA ALA A 328 17.76 -9.10 6.04
C ALA A 328 18.53 -7.79 6.14
N ALA A 329 19.65 -7.80 6.83
CA ALA A 329 20.55 -6.67 6.94
C ALA A 329 22.01 -7.12 6.92
N ILE A 330 22.89 -6.21 6.47
CA ILE A 330 24.34 -6.43 6.46
C ILE A 330 25.00 -5.31 7.23
N CYS A 331 25.83 -5.70 8.20
CA CYS A 331 26.66 -4.79 8.97
C CYS A 331 28.09 -4.79 8.47
N ASP A 332 28.77 -3.64 8.61
CA ASP A 332 30.22 -3.53 8.52
C ASP A 332 30.90 -3.91 9.83
N GLU A 333 32.25 -3.84 9.86
CA GLU A 333 33.08 -4.15 11.04
C GLU A 333 32.76 -3.27 12.27
N SER A 334 32.16 -2.11 12.09
CA SER A 334 31.75 -1.21 13.18
C SER A 334 30.39 -1.58 13.78
N GLY A 335 29.68 -2.57 13.19
CA GLY A 335 28.33 -2.94 13.52
C GLY A 335 27.26 -2.00 12.96
N GLN A 336 27.61 -1.13 12.01
CA GLN A 336 26.65 -0.27 11.30
C GLN A 336 25.97 -1.06 10.20
N VAL A 337 24.63 -0.95 10.11
CA VAL A 337 23.87 -1.50 8.98
C VAL A 337 24.16 -0.66 7.74
N VAL A 338 24.74 -1.28 6.72
CA VAL A 338 25.12 -0.67 5.45
C VAL A 338 24.31 -1.20 4.27
N ALA A 339 23.54 -2.25 4.47
CA ALA A 339 22.61 -2.75 3.47
C ALA A 339 21.42 -3.43 4.16
N LEU A 340 20.24 -3.35 3.55
CA LEU A 340 19.04 -4.00 4.05
C LEU A 340 18.13 -4.47 2.90
N SER A 341 17.33 -5.49 3.19
CA SER A 341 16.23 -5.89 2.32
C SER A 341 15.07 -6.42 3.17
N THR A 342 13.86 -6.10 2.77
CA THR A 342 12.64 -6.55 3.45
C THR A 342 11.71 -7.24 2.46
N ALA A 343 11.00 -8.25 2.93
CA ALA A 343 9.93 -8.90 2.19
C ALA A 343 8.76 -9.18 3.15
N GLN A 344 7.56 -9.21 2.62
CA GLN A 344 6.35 -9.49 3.37
C GLN A 344 5.67 -10.73 2.79
N ARG A 345 5.51 -11.78 3.60
CA ARG A 345 4.64 -12.90 3.27
C ARG A 345 3.19 -12.42 3.33
N GLN A 346 2.46 -12.64 2.25
CA GLN A 346 1.05 -12.24 2.19
C GLN A 346 0.17 -13.23 2.94
N ALA A 347 -0.92 -12.73 3.55
CA ALA A 347 -1.94 -13.58 4.16
C ALA A 347 -2.63 -14.44 3.10
N ARG A 348 -2.92 -13.84 1.95
CA ARG A 348 -3.47 -14.46 0.76
C ARG A 348 -2.85 -13.84 -0.51
N PRO A 349 -2.64 -14.60 -1.60
CA PRO A 349 -2.65 -16.07 -1.64
C PRO A 349 -1.47 -16.66 -0.85
N GLU A 350 -1.65 -17.86 -0.30
CA GLU A 350 -0.58 -18.51 0.48
C GLU A 350 0.68 -18.73 -0.34
N GLY A 351 1.85 -18.56 0.29
CA GLY A 351 3.15 -18.76 -0.35
C GLY A 351 3.60 -17.65 -1.28
N VAL A 352 2.89 -16.51 -1.32
CA VAL A 352 3.30 -15.31 -2.06
C VAL A 352 3.98 -14.32 -1.13
N PHE A 353 5.06 -13.72 -1.62
CA PHE A 353 5.88 -12.74 -0.92
C PHE A 353 5.98 -11.47 -1.76
N HIS A 354 5.85 -10.32 -1.13
CA HIS A 354 6.18 -9.03 -1.72
C HIS A 354 7.54 -8.59 -1.18
N GLN A 355 8.55 -8.54 -2.04
CA GLN A 355 9.84 -7.96 -1.68
C GLN A 355 9.74 -6.45 -1.90
N ASP A 356 9.80 -5.73 -0.81
CA ASP A 356 9.67 -4.28 -0.74
C ASP A 356 11.03 -3.61 -1.03
N THR A 357 11.73 -3.21 0.01
CA THR A 357 12.98 -2.46 -0.12
C THR A 357 14.20 -3.38 -0.24
N THR A 358 15.10 -3.09 -1.18
CA THR A 358 16.48 -3.59 -1.19
C THR A 358 17.41 -2.41 -1.40
N LEU A 359 18.21 -2.09 -0.40
CA LEU A 359 19.05 -0.90 -0.37
C LEU A 359 20.46 -1.24 0.08
N VAL A 360 21.44 -0.69 -0.62
CA VAL A 360 22.85 -0.69 -0.22
C VAL A 360 23.30 0.76 -0.10
N ALA A 361 23.82 1.15 1.06
CA ALA A 361 24.34 2.49 1.30
C ALA A 361 25.39 2.84 0.23
N PRO A 362 25.41 4.09 -0.28
CA PRO A 362 26.33 4.51 -1.35
C PRO A 362 27.79 4.14 -1.08
N SER A 363 28.24 4.27 0.17
CA SER A 363 29.61 3.94 0.61
C SER A 363 29.97 2.45 0.55
N ALA A 364 28.96 1.56 0.49
CA ALA A 364 29.14 0.09 0.51
C ALA A 364 28.77 -0.56 -0.84
N ARG A 365 28.45 0.23 -1.88
CA ARG A 365 28.12 -0.28 -3.21
C ARG A 365 29.30 -0.97 -3.89
N GLY A 366 29.01 -1.81 -4.87
CA GLY A 366 30.03 -2.54 -5.65
C GLY A 366 30.60 -3.77 -4.93
N GLN A 367 30.23 -4.06 -3.68
CA GLN A 367 30.76 -5.13 -2.84
C GLN A 367 29.82 -6.37 -2.77
N LYS A 368 28.96 -6.57 -3.75
CA LYS A 368 28.04 -7.70 -3.88
C LYS A 368 26.97 -7.81 -2.77
N LEU A 369 26.80 -6.78 -1.93
CA LEU A 369 25.88 -6.81 -0.79
C LEU A 369 24.42 -7.05 -1.22
N GLY A 370 24.00 -6.50 -2.36
CA GLY A 370 22.65 -6.76 -2.90
C GLY A 370 22.40 -8.25 -3.20
N TRP A 371 23.41 -8.98 -3.68
CA TRP A 371 23.34 -10.41 -3.91
C TRP A 371 23.24 -11.19 -2.60
N ALA A 372 24.04 -10.81 -1.59
CA ALA A 372 24.02 -11.42 -0.27
C ALA A 372 22.67 -11.22 0.44
N LEU A 373 22.05 -10.02 0.31
CA LEU A 373 20.71 -9.76 0.82
C LEU A 373 19.64 -10.64 0.16
N LYS A 374 19.67 -10.75 -1.18
CA LYS A 374 18.75 -11.62 -1.94
C LYS A 374 18.90 -13.08 -1.51
N ALA A 375 20.15 -13.56 -1.32
CA ALA A 375 20.41 -14.92 -0.85
C ALA A 375 19.89 -15.15 0.57
N ALA A 376 20.10 -14.19 1.47
CA ALA A 376 19.61 -14.26 2.85
C ALA A 376 18.06 -14.31 2.91
N LEU A 377 17.37 -13.44 2.17
CA LEU A 377 15.91 -13.49 2.09
C LEU A 377 15.39 -14.77 1.45
N HIS A 378 15.98 -15.23 0.35
CA HIS A 378 15.61 -16.50 -0.27
C HIS A 378 15.75 -17.67 0.74
N LYS A 379 16.88 -17.73 1.46
CA LYS A 379 17.09 -18.75 2.50
C LYS A 379 16.01 -18.65 3.60
N LEU A 380 15.67 -17.44 4.03
CA LEU A 380 14.65 -17.23 5.04
C LEU A 380 13.25 -17.67 4.54
N ILE A 381 12.88 -17.33 3.29
CA ILE A 381 11.62 -17.76 2.66
C ILE A 381 11.50 -19.29 2.64
N VAL A 382 12.51 -20.01 2.13
CA VAL A 382 12.43 -21.47 2.01
C VAL A 382 12.54 -22.20 3.34
N SER A 383 13.07 -21.54 4.37
CA SER A 383 13.14 -22.11 5.73
C SER A 383 11.87 -21.89 6.55
N THR A 384 11.01 -20.94 6.15
CA THR A 384 9.82 -20.52 6.92
C THR A 384 8.51 -20.79 6.19
N CYS A 385 8.57 -21.18 4.92
CA CYS A 385 7.41 -21.52 4.11
C CYS A 385 7.64 -22.84 3.37
N ASP A 386 6.83 -23.85 3.70
CA ASP A 386 6.94 -25.18 3.08
C ASP A 386 6.62 -25.19 1.59
N GLN A 387 5.75 -24.29 1.15
CA GLN A 387 5.29 -24.21 -0.23
C GLN A 387 5.34 -22.75 -0.75
N PRO A 388 6.54 -22.15 -0.87
CA PRO A 388 6.66 -20.84 -1.49
C PRO A 388 6.22 -20.93 -2.96
N ARG A 389 5.46 -19.94 -3.44
CA ARG A 389 4.94 -19.92 -4.81
C ARG A 389 5.56 -18.83 -5.66
N ALA A 390 5.64 -17.61 -5.12
CA ALA A 390 6.19 -16.49 -5.86
C ALA A 390 6.74 -15.40 -4.94
N ILE A 391 7.73 -14.66 -5.45
CA ILE A 391 8.15 -13.36 -4.92
C ILE A 391 7.81 -12.30 -5.96
N LEU A 392 7.09 -11.26 -5.55
CA LEU A 392 6.85 -10.07 -6.36
C LEU A 392 7.76 -8.94 -5.89
N THR A 393 8.25 -8.13 -6.83
CA THR A 393 9.02 -6.92 -6.52
C THR A 393 8.81 -5.87 -7.61
N TRP A 394 8.86 -4.61 -7.23
CA TRP A 394 8.65 -3.46 -8.10
C TRP A 394 9.97 -2.74 -8.32
N ASN A 395 10.27 -2.42 -9.56
CA ASN A 395 11.50 -1.72 -9.90
C ASN A 395 11.26 -0.75 -11.04
N ALA A 396 11.71 0.48 -10.87
CA ALA A 396 11.75 1.44 -11.96
C ALA A 396 12.46 0.83 -13.18
N VAL A 397 11.90 1.05 -14.37
CA VAL A 397 12.49 0.58 -15.65
C VAL A 397 13.93 1.11 -15.82
N SER A 398 14.21 2.27 -15.24
CA SER A 398 15.54 2.88 -15.22
C SER A 398 16.52 2.23 -14.23
N ASN A 399 16.08 1.43 -13.25
CA ASN A 399 16.93 0.76 -12.25
C ASN A 399 17.66 -0.47 -12.83
N LYS A 400 18.55 -0.26 -13.79
CA LYS A 400 19.22 -1.34 -14.52
C LYS A 400 20.03 -2.29 -13.63
N SER A 401 20.61 -1.78 -12.54
CA SER A 401 21.41 -2.60 -11.62
C SER A 401 20.54 -3.59 -10.84
N MET A 402 19.38 -3.17 -10.34
CA MET A 402 18.47 -4.07 -9.63
C MET A 402 17.78 -5.04 -10.59
N LEU A 403 17.35 -4.57 -11.76
CA LEU A 403 16.79 -5.41 -12.80
C LEU A 403 17.77 -6.50 -13.22
N HIS A 404 19.07 -6.17 -13.44
CA HIS A 404 20.09 -7.16 -13.77
C HIS A 404 20.24 -8.25 -12.69
N ILE A 405 20.25 -7.88 -11.39
CA ILE A 405 20.28 -8.88 -10.30
C ILE A 405 19.04 -9.76 -10.37
N ASN A 406 17.86 -9.17 -10.45
CA ASN A 406 16.59 -9.87 -10.46
C ASN A 406 16.48 -10.84 -11.65
N GLU A 407 16.76 -10.38 -12.87
CA GLU A 407 16.73 -11.19 -14.09
C GLU A 407 17.71 -12.38 -14.01
N SER A 408 18.92 -12.15 -13.46
CA SER A 408 19.94 -13.21 -13.31
C SER A 408 19.50 -14.37 -12.42
N ILE A 409 18.54 -14.15 -11.51
CA ILE A 409 18.02 -15.17 -10.60
C ILE A 409 16.61 -15.63 -10.94
N GLY A 410 16.10 -15.23 -12.14
CA GLY A 410 14.86 -15.73 -12.68
C GLY A 410 13.61 -14.88 -12.44
N PHE A 411 13.75 -13.65 -11.92
CA PHE A 411 12.64 -12.70 -11.99
C PHE A 411 12.38 -12.29 -13.44
N HIS A 412 11.14 -12.12 -13.79
CA HIS A 412 10.71 -11.61 -15.09
C HIS A 412 9.61 -10.57 -14.93
N PRO A 413 9.53 -9.58 -15.83
CA PRO A 413 8.44 -8.60 -15.82
C PRO A 413 7.10 -9.30 -15.99
N PHE A 414 6.17 -8.97 -15.09
CA PHE A 414 4.81 -9.52 -15.09
C PHE A 414 3.77 -8.46 -15.49
N LEU A 415 3.87 -7.25 -14.90
CA LEU A 415 3.05 -6.10 -15.26
C LEU A 415 3.92 -4.88 -15.48
N LEU A 416 3.39 -3.91 -16.23
CA LEU A 416 3.92 -2.56 -16.32
C LEU A 416 3.03 -1.63 -15.50
N GLU A 417 3.62 -0.83 -14.64
CA GLU A 417 2.93 0.12 -13.79
C GLU A 417 3.41 1.55 -14.07
N GLY A 418 2.47 2.47 -14.26
CA GLY A 418 2.72 3.89 -14.31
C GLY A 418 2.49 4.50 -12.94
N VAL A 419 3.52 5.09 -12.36
CA VAL A 419 3.41 5.84 -11.10
C VAL A 419 3.01 7.26 -11.42
N VAL A 420 1.88 7.70 -10.89
CA VAL A 420 1.28 9.00 -11.17
C VAL A 420 1.20 9.85 -9.92
N GLN A 421 1.34 11.16 -10.06
CA GLN A 421 1.36 12.08 -8.94
C GLN A 421 0.46 13.28 -9.21
N LEU A 422 -0.33 13.69 -8.22
CA LEU A 422 -1.18 14.88 -8.22
C LEU A 422 -0.69 15.87 -7.16
N ARG A 423 -0.46 17.11 -7.55
CA ARG A 423 -0.29 18.25 -6.63
C ARG A 423 -1.66 18.78 -6.24
N LEU A 424 -1.96 18.79 -4.93
CA LEU A 424 -3.28 19.10 -4.36
C LEU A 424 -3.54 20.61 -4.22
#